data_433791c5fe79c1a0c690264b9b6ea76b
#
_entry.id   433791c5fe79c1a0c690264b9b6ea76b
#
_cell.length_a   1.000
_cell.length_b   1.000
_cell.length_c   1.000
_cell.angle_alpha   90.00
_cell.angle_beta   90.00
_cell.angle_gamma   90.00
#
_symmetry.space_group_name_H-M   'P 1'
#
loop_
_entity.id
_entity.type
_entity.pdbx_description
1 polymer ?
#
loop_
_entity_poly.entity_id
_entity_poly.type
_entity_poly.pdbx_seq_one_letter_code
_entity_poly.pdbx_strand_id
1 'polypeptide(L)'
;MRTRTRDFPGADHETNERLALDVAADEKTIMDEILELRRENPMSLEAIGFLLGADPSQISRYLNGTSSVTLTNYLRIARALGFRCRVVLEAADMTPGNTPLSDLRIEPHKVCKASRPRNG
;
A
#
# COMPACT_ATOMS: atom_id res chain seq x y z
N MET A 1 -11.04 -0.44 13.02
CA MET A 1 -9.77 -0.85 13.42
C MET A 1 -8.89 -1.21 12.26
N ARG A 2 -7.68 -0.82 12.30
CA ARG A 2 -6.81 -0.99 11.19
C ARG A 2 -6.23 -2.38 11.11
N THR A 3 -6.16 -2.93 9.92
CA THR A 3 -5.57 -4.24 9.72
C THR A 3 -4.06 -4.14 9.90
N ARG A 4 -3.54 -5.06 10.69
CA ARG A 4 -2.12 -5.05 10.94
C ARG A 4 -1.36 -5.70 9.79
N THR A 5 -0.24 -5.12 9.45
CA THR A 5 0.64 -5.69 8.45
C THR A 5 1.18 -7.01 8.96
N ARG A 6 1.23 -8.00 8.09
CA ARG A 6 1.71 -9.30 8.44
C ARG A 6 3.18 -9.25 8.80
N ASP A 7 3.55 -9.93 9.87
CA ASP A 7 4.94 -9.94 10.31
C ASP A 7 5.84 -10.68 9.36
N PHE A 8 7.09 -10.29 9.34
CA PHE A 8 8.13 -10.97 8.59
C PHE A 8 8.74 -12.00 9.52
N PRO A 9 8.66 -13.28 9.17
CA PRO A 9 9.10 -14.33 10.11
C PRO A 9 10.56 -14.25 10.49
N GLY A 10 11.40 -13.70 9.63
CA GLY A 10 12.83 -13.62 9.92
C GLY A 10 13.22 -12.41 10.73
N ALA A 11 12.27 -11.56 11.11
CA ALA A 11 12.58 -10.32 11.81
C ALA A 11 12.11 -10.43 13.25
N ASP A 12 12.76 -9.69 14.15
CA ASP A 12 12.33 -9.70 15.54
C ASP A 12 11.12 -8.79 15.72
N HIS A 13 10.61 -8.77 16.95
CA HIS A 13 9.38 -8.04 17.24
C HIS A 13 9.52 -6.55 16.97
N GLU A 14 10.60 -5.97 17.41
CA GLU A 14 10.79 -4.53 17.25
C GLU A 14 10.88 -4.14 15.77
N THR A 15 11.57 -4.95 14.99
CA THR A 15 11.66 -4.73 13.56
C THR A 15 10.31 -4.84 12.90
N ASN A 16 9.52 -5.83 13.29
CA ASN A 16 8.19 -6.00 12.71
C ASN A 16 7.29 -4.82 13.06
N GLU A 17 7.41 -4.28 14.26
CA GLU A 17 6.63 -3.10 14.61
C GLU A 17 6.98 -1.92 13.73
N ARG A 18 8.27 -1.74 13.48
CA ARG A 18 8.73 -0.66 12.63
C ARG A 18 8.27 -0.83 11.19
N LEU A 19 8.38 -2.05 10.68
CA LEU A 19 7.94 -2.32 9.31
C LEU A 19 6.45 -2.09 9.16
N ALA A 20 5.67 -2.45 10.17
CA ALA A 20 4.24 -2.23 10.10
C ALA A 20 3.91 -0.74 10.01
N LEU A 21 4.64 0.08 10.76
CA LEU A 21 4.42 1.53 10.70
C LEU A 21 4.83 2.09 9.34
N ASP A 22 5.94 1.61 8.80
CA ASP A 22 6.41 2.09 7.50
C ASP A 22 5.43 1.73 6.41
N VAL A 23 4.92 0.51 6.43
CA VAL A 23 3.96 0.08 5.41
C VAL A 23 2.66 0.87 5.54
N ALA A 24 2.22 1.12 6.78
CA ALA A 24 1.02 1.91 6.98
C ALA A 24 1.20 3.34 6.45
N ALA A 25 2.40 3.90 6.63
CA ALA A 25 2.68 5.23 6.11
C ALA A 25 2.65 5.25 4.58
N ASP A 26 3.18 4.20 3.96
CA ASP A 26 3.16 4.11 2.50
C ASP A 26 1.73 3.99 1.98
N GLU A 27 0.92 3.18 2.66
CA GLU A 27 -0.48 3.06 2.27
C GLU A 27 -1.21 4.38 2.39
N LYS A 28 -0.91 5.12 3.45
CA LYS A 28 -1.54 6.41 3.64
C LYS A 28 -1.13 7.38 2.53
N THR A 29 0.12 7.34 2.13
CA THR A 29 0.59 8.21 1.05
C THR A 29 -0.17 7.93 -0.24
N ILE A 30 -0.38 6.65 -0.56
CA ILE A 30 -1.12 6.30 -1.76
C ILE A 30 -2.56 6.80 -1.67
N MET A 31 -3.19 6.59 -0.53
CA MET A 31 -4.58 7.01 -0.39
C MET A 31 -4.69 8.53 -0.41
N ASP A 32 -3.72 9.24 0.17
CA ASP A 32 -3.75 10.69 0.13
C ASP A 32 -3.70 11.20 -1.32
N GLU A 33 -2.91 10.55 -2.16
CA GLU A 33 -2.85 10.91 -3.56
C GLU A 33 -4.17 10.64 -4.27
N ILE A 34 -4.79 9.53 -3.95
CA ILE A 34 -6.09 9.20 -4.54
C ILE A 34 -7.14 10.22 -4.12
N LEU A 35 -7.12 10.63 -2.86
CA LEU A 35 -8.06 11.63 -2.38
C LEU A 35 -7.84 12.97 -3.07
N GLU A 36 -6.59 13.29 -3.35
CA GLU A 36 -6.28 14.51 -4.08
C GLU A 36 -6.82 14.44 -5.50
N LEU A 37 -6.64 13.31 -6.17
CA LEU A 37 -7.17 13.14 -7.52
C LEU A 37 -8.69 13.25 -7.51
N ARG A 38 -9.33 12.70 -6.50
CA ARG A 38 -10.79 12.77 -6.42
C ARG A 38 -11.26 14.21 -6.20
N ARG A 39 -10.46 14.98 -5.49
CA ARG A 39 -10.81 16.38 -5.27
C ARG A 39 -10.81 17.16 -6.57
N GLU A 40 -9.86 16.84 -7.44
CA GLU A 40 -9.75 17.49 -8.74
C GLU A 40 -10.76 16.94 -9.75
N ASN A 41 -11.19 15.71 -9.55
CA ASN A 41 -12.12 15.04 -10.46
C ASN A 41 -13.21 14.39 -9.66
N PRO A 42 -14.12 15.20 -9.12
CA PRO A 42 -15.13 14.69 -8.21
C PRO A 42 -15.98 13.59 -8.85
N MET A 43 -16.14 12.53 -8.13
CA MET A 43 -16.97 11.43 -8.56
C MET A 43 -17.66 10.90 -7.32
N SER A 44 -18.93 10.60 -7.42
CA SER A 44 -19.69 10.16 -6.26
C SER A 44 -19.26 8.76 -5.84
N LEU A 45 -19.51 8.45 -4.58
CA LEU A 45 -19.21 7.11 -4.08
C LEU A 45 -20.00 6.06 -4.86
N GLU A 46 -21.23 6.40 -5.24
CA GLU A 46 -22.06 5.49 -6.03
C GLU A 46 -21.42 5.21 -7.38
N ALA A 47 -20.90 6.24 -8.04
CA ALA A 47 -20.28 6.05 -9.35
C ALA A 47 -19.02 5.22 -9.25
N ILE A 48 -18.17 5.49 -8.26
CA ILE A 48 -16.96 4.72 -8.07
C ILE A 48 -17.34 3.27 -7.76
N GLY A 49 -18.31 3.08 -6.87
CA GLY A 49 -18.75 1.75 -6.50
C GLY A 49 -19.31 0.99 -7.69
N PHE A 50 -20.06 1.67 -8.53
CA PHE A 50 -20.61 1.03 -9.73
C PHE A 50 -19.48 0.52 -10.62
N LEU A 51 -18.45 1.34 -10.82
CA LEU A 51 -17.33 0.94 -11.67
C LEU A 51 -16.52 -0.19 -11.06
N LEU A 52 -16.42 -0.23 -9.76
CA LEU A 52 -15.65 -1.26 -9.09
C LEU A 52 -16.47 -2.49 -8.74
N GLY A 53 -17.79 -2.41 -8.84
CA GLY A 53 -18.65 -3.49 -8.42
C GLY A 53 -18.73 -3.61 -6.90
N ALA A 54 -18.71 -2.48 -6.22
CA ALA A 54 -18.71 -2.45 -4.76
C ALA A 54 -19.76 -1.47 -4.25
N ASP A 55 -20.20 -1.70 -3.03
CA ASP A 55 -21.16 -0.79 -2.41
C ASP A 55 -20.52 0.55 -2.13
N PRO A 56 -21.30 1.65 -2.22
CA PRO A 56 -20.77 2.95 -1.85
C PRO A 56 -20.23 2.98 -0.43
N SER A 57 -20.80 2.23 0.49
CA SER A 57 -20.30 2.19 1.86
C SER A 57 -18.91 1.56 1.92
N GLN A 58 -18.65 0.59 1.06
CA GLN A 58 -17.33 -0.02 1.00
C GLN A 58 -16.31 0.98 0.46
N ILE A 59 -16.69 1.73 -0.58
CA ILE A 59 -15.83 2.76 -1.12
C ILE A 59 -15.52 3.80 -0.05
N SER A 60 -16.52 4.20 0.70
CA SER A 60 -16.33 5.15 1.78
C SER A 60 -15.31 4.64 2.80
N ARG A 61 -15.41 3.37 3.16
CA ARG A 61 -14.46 2.79 4.12
C ARG A 61 -13.05 2.74 3.56
N TYR A 62 -12.90 2.47 2.28
CA TYR A 62 -11.59 2.52 1.64
C TYR A 62 -11.01 3.94 1.73
N LEU A 63 -11.81 4.91 1.35
CA LEU A 63 -11.30 6.28 1.24
C LEU A 63 -11.00 6.91 2.60
N ASN A 64 -11.71 6.50 3.64
CA ASN A 64 -11.45 7.08 4.96
C ASN A 64 -10.51 6.22 5.82
N GLY A 65 -10.00 5.14 5.25
CA GLY A 65 -8.96 4.36 5.93
C GLY A 65 -9.45 3.37 6.95
N THR A 66 -10.76 3.09 7.01
CA THR A 66 -11.26 2.13 7.97
C THR A 66 -11.28 0.71 7.45
N SER A 67 -10.93 0.50 6.19
CA SER A 67 -10.76 -0.82 5.61
C SER A 67 -9.44 -0.86 4.88
N SER A 68 -8.79 -2.02 4.90
CA SER A 68 -7.60 -2.23 4.11
C SER A 68 -7.93 -2.20 2.63
N VAL A 69 -7.03 -1.67 1.85
CA VAL A 69 -7.21 -1.58 0.41
C VAL A 69 -6.06 -2.35 -0.24
N THR A 70 -6.40 -3.28 -1.11
CA THR A 70 -5.35 -4.00 -1.83
C THR A 70 -4.78 -3.11 -2.92
N LEU A 71 -3.59 -3.45 -3.39
CA LEU A 71 -2.99 -2.70 -4.49
C LEU A 71 -3.93 -2.68 -5.69
N THR A 72 -4.53 -3.82 -6.01
CA THR A 72 -5.47 -3.89 -7.13
C THR A 72 -6.59 -2.87 -6.97
N ASN A 73 -7.12 -2.72 -5.77
CA ASN A 73 -8.21 -1.78 -5.57
C ASN A 73 -7.72 -0.34 -5.61
N TYR A 74 -6.51 -0.05 -5.15
CA TYR A 74 -5.96 1.28 -5.35
C TYR A 74 -5.91 1.62 -6.84
N LEU A 75 -5.42 0.67 -7.65
CA LEU A 75 -5.29 0.91 -9.08
C LEU A 75 -6.66 1.07 -9.74
N ARG A 76 -7.64 0.31 -9.28
CA ARG A 76 -8.99 0.40 -9.84
C ARG A 76 -9.66 1.71 -9.49
N ILE A 77 -9.48 2.18 -8.27
CA ILE A 77 -10.05 3.46 -7.87
C ILE A 77 -9.42 4.58 -8.68
N ALA A 78 -8.10 4.57 -8.83
CA ALA A 78 -7.44 5.59 -9.61
C ALA A 78 -7.93 5.59 -11.05
N ARG A 79 -8.13 4.41 -11.61
CA ARG A 79 -8.61 4.30 -12.98
C ARG A 79 -10.04 4.79 -13.10
N ALA A 80 -10.88 4.52 -12.10
CA ALA A 80 -12.23 5.04 -12.09
C ALA A 80 -12.23 6.57 -12.12
N LEU A 81 -11.24 7.18 -11.48
CA LEU A 81 -11.12 8.63 -11.46
C LEU A 81 -10.47 9.17 -12.74
N GLY A 82 -10.07 8.29 -13.65
CA GLY A 82 -9.51 8.71 -14.93
C GLY A 82 -8.00 8.74 -14.97
N PHE A 83 -7.34 8.10 -14.02
CA PHE A 83 -5.89 8.15 -13.94
C PHE A 83 -5.28 6.78 -14.02
N ARG A 84 -4.03 6.75 -14.44
CA ARG A 84 -3.28 5.52 -14.54
C ARG A 84 -2.19 5.54 -13.50
N CYS A 85 -2.09 4.48 -12.73
CA CYS A 85 -1.06 4.39 -11.69
C CYS A 85 0.17 3.71 -12.23
N ARG A 86 1.32 4.18 -11.79
CA ARG A 86 2.58 3.50 -11.99
C ARG A 86 3.17 3.30 -10.64
N VAL A 87 3.65 2.10 -10.38
CA VAL A 87 4.29 1.81 -9.11
C VAL A 87 5.78 1.97 -9.28
N VAL A 88 6.37 2.85 -8.48
CA VAL A 88 7.79 3.12 -8.52
C VAL A 88 8.37 2.69 -7.18
N LEU A 89 9.41 1.89 -7.25
CA LEU A 89 10.08 1.43 -6.04
C LEU A 89 11.34 2.26 -5.86
N GLU A 90 11.54 2.72 -4.64
CA GLU A 90 12.72 3.51 -4.32
C GLU A 90 13.42 2.88 -3.12
N ALA A 91 14.69 3.19 -2.98
CA ALA A 91 15.43 2.71 -1.84
C ALA A 91 14.87 3.32 -0.58
N ALA A 92 14.76 2.52 0.46
CA ALA A 92 14.29 3.02 1.74
C ALA A 92 15.33 3.96 2.34
N ASP A 93 14.82 4.95 3.06
CA ASP A 93 15.68 5.89 3.75
C ASP A 93 16.49 5.14 4.82
N MET A 94 17.75 5.52 4.97
CA MET A 94 18.63 4.88 5.93
C MET A 94 18.60 5.51 7.31
N THR A 95 17.62 6.35 7.58
CA THR A 95 17.52 6.96 8.88
C THR A 95 17.17 5.91 9.94
N PRO A 96 17.48 6.20 11.21
CA PRO A 96 17.11 5.28 12.27
C PRO A 96 15.61 5.00 12.22
N GLY A 97 15.24 3.77 12.37
CA GLY A 97 13.86 3.37 12.28
C GLY A 97 13.42 2.94 10.92
N ASN A 98 14.29 3.11 9.93
CA ASN A 98 13.96 2.72 8.57
C ASN A 98 15.12 1.90 7.99
N THR A 99 15.55 0.91 8.74
CA THR A 99 16.68 0.09 8.37
C THR A 99 16.28 -0.90 7.29
N PRO A 100 17.03 -0.99 6.19
CA PRO A 100 16.72 -1.96 5.16
C PRO A 100 16.77 -3.38 5.70
N LEU A 101 15.96 -4.23 5.16
CA LEU A 101 15.92 -5.62 5.59
C LEU A 101 17.27 -6.29 5.45
N SER A 102 18.07 -5.88 4.47
CA SER A 102 19.36 -6.47 4.26
C SER A 102 20.32 -6.22 5.42
N ASP A 103 20.06 -5.20 6.24
CA ASP A 103 20.88 -4.89 7.39
C ASP A 103 20.43 -5.64 8.64
N LEU A 104 19.35 -6.38 8.54
CA LEU A 104 18.90 -7.24 9.63
C LEU A 104 19.46 -8.61 9.39
N ARG A 105 19.49 -9.44 10.36
CA ARG A 105 20.08 -10.77 10.19
C ARG A 105 19.18 -11.70 9.39
N ILE A 106 18.65 -11.21 8.29
CA ILE A 106 17.81 -11.98 7.40
C ILE A 106 18.68 -12.33 6.21
N GLU A 107 18.65 -13.57 5.78
CA GLU A 107 19.47 -13.98 4.65
C GLU A 107 19.00 -13.32 3.38
N PRO A 108 19.82 -12.45 2.79
CA PRO A 108 19.36 -11.66 1.65
C PRO A 108 18.98 -12.50 0.45
N HIS A 109 19.61 -13.63 0.24
CA HIS A 109 19.30 -14.41 -0.94
C HIS A 109 17.90 -14.99 -0.89
N LYS A 110 17.35 -15.22 0.29
CA LYS A 110 16.00 -15.71 0.40
C LYS A 110 14.99 -14.61 0.03
N VAL A 111 15.29 -13.40 0.44
CA VAL A 111 14.44 -12.28 0.12
C VAL A 111 14.49 -11.98 -1.37
N CYS A 112 15.69 -11.97 -1.92
CA CYS A 112 15.87 -11.69 -3.33
C CYS A 112 15.21 -12.72 -4.21
N LYS A 113 15.24 -13.98 -3.76
CA LYS A 113 14.66 -15.03 -4.53
C LYS A 113 13.16 -14.83 -4.68
N ALA A 114 12.52 -14.39 -3.65
CA ALA A 114 11.10 -14.17 -3.70
C ALA A 114 10.74 -13.02 -4.62
N SER A 115 11.58 -12.01 -4.70
CA SER A 115 11.26 -10.84 -5.50
C SER A 115 11.90 -10.85 -6.87
N ARG A 116 12.77 -11.87 -7.19
CA ARG A 116 13.45 -11.89 -8.41
C ARG A 116 12.54 -12.11 -9.56
N PRO A 117 12.55 -11.30 -10.53
CA PRO A 117 11.72 -11.50 -11.69
C PRO A 117 12.23 -12.65 -12.47
N ARG A 118 11.41 -13.29 -13.07
CA ARG A 118 11.78 -14.32 -13.72
C ARG A 118 12.04 -14.00 -14.96
N ASN A 119 12.18 -13.55 -15.52
CA ASN A 119 12.47 -13.24 -16.66
C ASN A 119 13.25 -13.00 -17.04
N GLY A 120 13.30 -12.95 -16.75
CA GLY A 120 14.18 -12.72 -17.10
C GLY A 120 14.43 -12.70 -17.61
#